data_f0c883f8e958f18a48005c19574c9fc0
#
_entry.id   f0c883f8e958f18a48005c19574c9fc0
#
_cell.length_a   1.000
_cell.length_b   1.000
_cell.length_c   1.000
_cell.angle_alpha   90.00
_cell.angle_beta   90.00
_cell.angle_gamma   90.00
#
_symmetry.space_group_name_H-M   'P 1'
#
loop_
_entity.id
_entity.type
_entity.pdbx_description
1 polymer ?
#
loop_
_entity_poly.entity_id
_entity_poly.type
_entity_poly.pdbx_seq_one_letter_code
_entity_poly.pdbx_strand_id
1 'polypeptide(L)'
;TDDPDYVKRLAWQLEGTAAELVLSSPLTDVAGPRMTLKPVEGLPLIQVEIPTFEGARYAIKRTMDIIVAATALIGIGLITPFIALAIKLDSHGTVFFRQERVGRDGRIFRMVKFRSMGMDAEARKAELAAQNEGSGLLFKMKADPRVTRVGAFLRKYSLDELPQFWNVLVGDMSIVGPRPPLPSEVMSYDGTVYRRLYIKPGITGLWQVSGRSDLTWDESVRLDLRYVENWSVTNDLLLIWRTAGIIIRPEGAY
;
A
#
# COMPACT_ATOMS: atom_id res chain seq x y z
N THR A 1 34.24 9.11 -4.06
CA THR A 1 35.61 9.55 -4.47
C THR A 1 35.42 10.64 -5.48
N ASP A 2 35.81 11.88 -5.11
CA ASP A 2 35.65 13.10 -5.92
C ASP A 2 36.74 13.28 -7.01
N ASP A 3 37.44 12.22 -7.35
CA ASP A 3 38.47 12.23 -8.40
C ASP A 3 37.84 11.76 -9.74
N PRO A 4 37.61 12.67 -10.70
CA PRO A 4 36.97 12.35 -11.96
C PRO A 4 37.80 11.37 -12.82
N ASP A 5 39.13 11.28 -12.59
CA ASP A 5 40.00 10.39 -13.33
C ASP A 5 40.20 9.01 -12.66
N TYR A 6 39.66 8.81 -11.47
CA TYR A 6 39.80 7.53 -10.74
C TYR A 6 39.17 6.37 -11.52
N VAL A 7 37.95 6.54 -12.02
CA VAL A 7 37.23 5.52 -12.80
C VAL A 7 37.98 5.17 -14.08
N LYS A 8 38.56 6.17 -14.74
CA LYS A 8 39.35 6.01 -15.95
C LYS A 8 40.61 5.20 -15.69
N ARG A 9 41.35 5.53 -14.62
CA ARG A 9 42.54 4.78 -14.21
C ARG A 9 42.22 3.32 -13.85
N LEU A 10 41.08 3.10 -13.15
CA LEU A 10 40.63 1.77 -12.80
C LEU A 10 40.26 0.95 -14.05
N ALA A 11 39.55 1.56 -15.01
CA ALA A 11 39.22 0.92 -16.26
C ALA A 11 40.48 0.49 -17.05
N TRP A 12 41.52 1.34 -17.10
CA TRP A 12 42.79 1.01 -17.72
C TRP A 12 43.56 -0.11 -17.03
N GLN A 13 43.46 -0.22 -15.69
CA GLN A 13 44.07 -1.30 -14.92
C GLN A 13 43.39 -2.66 -15.17
N LEU A 14 42.13 -2.64 -15.58
CA LEU A 14 41.34 -3.83 -15.87
C LEU A 14 41.41 -4.23 -17.34
N GLU A 15 42.04 -3.39 -18.20
CA GLU A 15 42.21 -3.66 -19.63
C GLU A 15 43.00 -4.97 -19.85
N GLY A 16 42.46 -5.84 -20.70
CA GLY A 16 43.05 -7.16 -20.96
C GLY A 16 42.77 -8.25 -19.93
N THR A 17 41.98 -7.94 -18.87
CA THR A 17 41.45 -8.94 -17.92
C THR A 17 40.05 -9.38 -18.30
N ALA A 18 39.56 -10.49 -17.73
CA ALA A 18 38.16 -10.91 -17.88
C ALA A 18 37.22 -10.19 -16.87
N ALA A 19 37.70 -9.15 -16.17
CA ALA A 19 36.92 -8.40 -15.17
C ALA A 19 36.08 -7.30 -15.84
N GLU A 20 34.85 -7.15 -15.39
CA GLU A 20 33.91 -6.11 -15.82
C GLU A 20 33.82 -5.01 -14.76
N LEU A 21 34.01 -3.75 -15.17
CA LEU A 21 33.86 -2.61 -14.28
C LEU A 21 32.41 -2.19 -14.18
N VAL A 22 31.77 -2.46 -13.05
CA VAL A 22 30.41 -2.04 -12.75
C VAL A 22 30.42 -0.87 -11.77
N LEU A 23 29.86 0.26 -12.18
CA LEU A 23 29.69 1.43 -11.32
C LEU A 23 28.32 1.41 -10.67
N SER A 24 28.29 1.37 -9.34
CA SER A 24 27.06 1.52 -8.57
C SER A 24 26.77 2.99 -8.32
N SER A 25 25.58 3.44 -8.72
CA SER A 25 25.09 4.78 -8.39
C SER A 25 24.30 4.74 -7.09
N PRO A 26 24.34 5.78 -6.24
CA PRO A 26 23.48 5.90 -5.04
C PRO A 26 21.97 6.03 -5.37
N LEU A 27 21.59 6.00 -6.65
CA LEU A 27 20.18 6.02 -7.12
C LEU A 27 19.52 4.64 -7.04
N THR A 28 19.74 3.89 -5.97
CA THR A 28 19.27 2.51 -5.79
C THR A 28 17.74 2.38 -5.73
N ASP A 29 17.03 3.44 -5.32
CA ASP A 29 15.57 3.44 -5.16
C ASP A 29 14.82 4.01 -6.38
N VAL A 30 15.52 4.37 -7.44
CA VAL A 30 14.92 4.88 -8.69
C VAL A 30 14.75 3.74 -9.68
N ALA A 31 13.50 3.53 -10.15
CA ALA A 31 13.24 2.51 -11.18
C ALA A 31 13.99 2.82 -12.49
N GLY A 32 14.63 1.82 -13.08
CA GLY A 32 15.38 1.93 -14.32
C GLY A 32 14.66 2.68 -15.45
N PRO A 33 13.35 2.45 -15.70
CA PRO A 33 12.60 3.19 -16.74
C PRO A 33 12.50 4.70 -16.54
N ARG A 34 12.80 5.20 -15.32
CA ARG A 34 12.81 6.64 -14.98
C ARG A 34 14.17 7.30 -15.14
N MET A 35 15.20 6.52 -15.42
CA MET A 35 16.56 7.00 -15.62
C MET A 35 16.87 7.01 -17.11
N THR A 36 17.14 8.19 -17.65
CA THR A 36 17.64 8.34 -19.04
C THR A 36 19.03 8.96 -19.02
N LEU A 37 19.96 8.32 -19.72
CA LEU A 37 21.29 8.89 -19.95
C LEU A 37 21.16 9.98 -21.02
N LYS A 38 21.43 11.23 -20.64
CA LYS A 38 21.55 12.35 -21.60
C LYS A 38 22.99 12.84 -21.59
N PRO A 39 23.80 12.50 -22.59
CA PRO A 39 25.12 13.09 -22.72
C PRO A 39 24.97 14.57 -23.08
N VAL A 40 25.50 15.44 -22.24
CA VAL A 40 25.60 16.88 -22.49
C VAL A 40 27.07 17.23 -22.46
N GLU A 41 27.61 17.71 -23.59
CA GLU A 41 29.01 18.13 -23.73
C GLU A 41 30.06 17.12 -23.23
N GLY A 42 29.80 15.80 -23.42
CA GLY A 42 30.69 14.74 -22.98
C GLY A 42 30.54 14.30 -21.53
N LEU A 43 29.62 14.89 -20.77
CA LEU A 43 29.27 14.46 -19.43
C LEU A 43 28.08 13.49 -19.49
N PRO A 44 28.17 12.28 -18.92
CA PRO A 44 27.04 11.36 -18.83
C PRO A 44 26.09 11.81 -17.70
N LEU A 45 25.14 12.66 -18.04
CA LEU A 45 24.12 13.11 -17.08
C LEU A 45 23.00 12.06 -17.01
N ILE A 46 22.59 11.70 -15.80
CA ILE A 46 21.42 10.86 -15.53
C ILE A 46 20.25 11.80 -15.27
N GLN A 47 19.31 11.85 -16.22
CA GLN A 47 18.03 12.52 -15.98
C GLN A 47 17.10 11.56 -15.27
N VAL A 48 16.60 11.95 -14.10
CA VAL A 48 15.59 11.24 -13.33
C VAL A 48 14.24 11.90 -13.55
N GLU A 49 13.28 11.17 -14.10
CA GLU A 49 11.90 11.65 -14.23
C GLU A 49 11.23 11.71 -12.85
N ILE A 50 10.69 12.89 -12.51
CA ILE A 50 9.88 13.08 -11.29
C ILE A 50 8.50 12.49 -11.56
N PRO A 51 7.95 11.60 -10.69
CA PRO A 51 6.62 11.04 -10.89
C PRO A 51 5.57 12.13 -10.81
N THR A 52 4.74 12.23 -11.84
CA THR A 52 3.58 13.12 -11.87
C THR A 52 2.31 12.27 -11.70
N PHE A 53 1.43 12.69 -10.77
CA PHE A 53 0.15 12.00 -10.50
C PHE A 53 -1.00 12.71 -11.22
N GLU A 54 -0.75 13.12 -12.47
CA GLU A 54 -1.67 13.85 -13.35
C GLU A 54 -1.56 13.35 -14.80
N GLY A 55 -2.44 13.86 -15.66
CA GLY A 55 -2.41 13.56 -17.08
C GLY A 55 -3.02 12.21 -17.46
N ALA A 56 -2.76 11.77 -18.69
CA ALA A 56 -3.39 10.61 -19.32
C ALA A 56 -3.16 9.29 -18.55
N ARG A 57 -1.96 9.07 -18.01
CA ARG A 57 -1.64 7.86 -17.23
C ARG A 57 -2.49 7.75 -15.97
N TYR A 58 -2.72 8.87 -15.29
CA TYR A 58 -3.59 8.91 -14.11
C TYR A 58 -5.06 8.72 -14.47
N ALA A 59 -5.52 9.26 -15.60
CA ALA A 59 -6.87 9.02 -16.13
C ALA A 59 -7.09 7.53 -16.44
N ILE A 60 -6.12 6.85 -17.06
CA ILE A 60 -6.16 5.39 -17.30
C ILE A 60 -6.30 4.63 -15.98
N LYS A 61 -5.46 4.96 -14.98
CA LYS A 61 -5.56 4.36 -13.64
C LYS A 61 -6.97 4.54 -13.07
N ARG A 62 -7.51 5.75 -13.11
CA ARG A 62 -8.85 6.05 -12.57
C ARG A 62 -9.95 5.27 -13.28
N THR A 63 -9.88 5.16 -14.60
CA THR A 63 -10.82 4.36 -15.39
C THR A 63 -10.75 2.89 -15.02
N MET A 64 -9.53 2.33 -14.87
CA MET A 64 -9.33 0.97 -14.40
C MET A 64 -9.92 0.76 -13.00
N ASP A 65 -9.66 1.69 -12.06
CA ASP A 65 -10.21 1.66 -10.71
C ASP A 65 -11.75 1.60 -10.72
N ILE A 66 -12.39 2.44 -11.54
CA ILE A 66 -13.85 2.49 -11.65
C ILE A 66 -14.40 1.19 -12.21
N ILE A 67 -13.82 0.66 -13.30
CA ILE A 67 -14.29 -0.58 -13.93
C ILE A 67 -14.18 -1.74 -12.96
N VAL A 68 -13.01 -1.91 -12.33
CA VAL A 68 -12.77 -3.00 -11.37
C VAL A 68 -13.69 -2.86 -10.15
N ALA A 69 -13.82 -1.66 -9.60
CA ALA A 69 -14.68 -1.44 -8.43
C ALA A 69 -16.17 -1.66 -8.74
N ALA A 70 -16.67 -1.17 -9.87
CA ALA A 70 -18.06 -1.36 -10.29
C ALA A 70 -18.38 -2.84 -10.50
N THR A 71 -17.50 -3.58 -11.20
CA THR A 71 -17.66 -5.03 -11.41
C THR A 71 -17.63 -5.80 -10.09
N ALA A 72 -16.68 -5.48 -9.21
CA ALA A 72 -16.59 -6.11 -7.90
C ALA A 72 -17.84 -5.85 -7.05
N LEU A 73 -18.36 -4.62 -7.04
CA LEU A 73 -19.53 -4.24 -6.25
C LEU A 73 -20.81 -4.99 -6.67
N ILE A 74 -20.93 -5.40 -7.92
CA ILE A 74 -22.05 -6.27 -8.36
C ILE A 74 -21.99 -7.61 -7.61
N GLY A 75 -20.84 -8.27 -7.62
CA GLY A 75 -20.64 -9.53 -6.89
C GLY A 75 -20.77 -9.36 -5.37
N ILE A 76 -20.19 -8.30 -4.82
CA ILE A 76 -20.27 -7.96 -3.39
C ILE A 76 -21.73 -7.72 -2.99
N GLY A 77 -22.53 -7.06 -3.82
CA GLY A 77 -23.96 -6.84 -3.58
C GLY A 77 -24.73 -8.13 -3.40
N LEU A 78 -24.41 -9.18 -4.17
CA LEU A 78 -25.05 -10.48 -4.08
C LEU A 78 -24.73 -11.22 -2.77
N ILE A 79 -23.51 -11.10 -2.25
CA ILE A 79 -23.09 -11.79 -1.02
C ILE A 79 -23.34 -10.96 0.25
N THR A 80 -23.49 -9.64 0.14
CA THR A 80 -23.70 -8.73 1.27
C THR A 80 -24.87 -9.13 2.18
N PRO A 81 -26.06 -9.53 1.69
CA PRO A 81 -27.16 -9.94 2.57
C PRO A 81 -26.80 -11.12 3.48
N PHE A 82 -26.06 -12.10 2.96
CA PHE A 82 -25.63 -13.28 3.73
C PHE A 82 -24.59 -12.90 4.79
N ILE A 83 -23.60 -12.08 4.43
CA ILE A 83 -22.60 -11.55 5.37
C ILE A 83 -23.29 -10.68 6.45
N ALA A 84 -24.21 -9.84 6.05
CA ALA A 84 -24.97 -8.98 6.96
C ALA A 84 -25.77 -9.79 7.98
N LEU A 85 -26.45 -10.84 7.53
CA LEU A 85 -27.18 -11.75 8.40
C LEU A 85 -26.25 -12.45 9.38
N ALA A 86 -25.11 -12.99 8.90
CA ALA A 86 -24.12 -13.64 9.77
C ALA A 86 -23.57 -12.69 10.84
N ILE A 87 -23.22 -11.45 10.47
CA ILE A 87 -22.76 -10.43 11.43
C ILE A 87 -23.84 -10.09 12.47
N LYS A 88 -25.09 -9.98 12.05
CA LYS A 88 -26.22 -9.67 12.95
C LYS A 88 -26.55 -10.78 13.93
N LEU A 89 -26.38 -12.04 13.49
CA LEU A 89 -26.59 -13.21 14.34
C LEU A 89 -25.45 -13.41 15.35
N ASP A 90 -24.20 -13.04 14.98
CA ASP A 90 -23.03 -13.21 15.82
C ASP A 90 -22.91 -12.10 16.89
N SER A 91 -23.29 -10.87 16.56
CA SER A 91 -23.17 -9.73 17.49
C SER A 91 -24.16 -8.59 17.19
N HIS A 92 -24.64 -7.90 18.24
CA HIS A 92 -25.52 -6.76 18.11
C HIS A 92 -24.79 -5.54 17.51
N GLY A 93 -25.48 -4.73 16.71
CA GLY A 93 -24.98 -3.47 16.18
C GLY A 93 -25.08 -3.35 14.65
N THR A 94 -24.36 -2.39 14.06
CA THR A 94 -24.37 -2.12 12.61
C THR A 94 -23.60 -3.19 11.83
N VAL A 95 -23.99 -3.44 10.59
CA VAL A 95 -23.29 -4.35 9.68
C VAL A 95 -21.97 -3.76 9.19
N PHE A 96 -21.99 -2.46 8.92
CA PHE A 96 -20.83 -1.74 8.43
C PHE A 96 -20.15 -0.98 9.55
N PHE A 97 -18.83 -1.03 9.53
CA PHE A 97 -17.95 -0.20 10.34
C PHE A 97 -17.37 0.91 9.45
N ARG A 98 -17.30 2.13 9.97
CA ARG A 98 -16.73 3.28 9.29
C ARG A 98 -15.63 3.89 10.13
N GLN A 99 -14.48 4.16 9.52
CA GLN A 99 -13.33 4.74 10.21
C GLN A 99 -12.75 5.87 9.39
N GLU A 100 -12.44 6.98 10.05
CA GLU A 100 -11.75 8.09 9.41
C GLU A 100 -10.32 7.70 9.06
N ARG A 101 -9.96 8.00 7.83
CA ARG A 101 -8.64 7.77 7.25
C ARG A 101 -8.21 8.99 6.47
N VAL A 102 -6.89 9.11 6.29
CA VAL A 102 -6.30 10.18 5.48
C VAL A 102 -6.05 9.65 4.08
N GLY A 103 -6.56 10.35 3.09
CA GLY A 103 -6.42 10.08 1.67
C GLY A 103 -5.41 11.00 1.00
N ARG A 104 -5.53 11.10 -0.33
CA ARG A 104 -4.68 11.97 -1.15
C ARG A 104 -4.77 13.43 -0.68
N ASP A 105 -3.63 14.12 -0.69
CA ASP A 105 -3.47 15.53 -0.31
C ASP A 105 -3.95 15.83 1.12
N GLY A 106 -3.93 14.82 2.02
CA GLY A 106 -4.33 14.98 3.41
C GLY A 106 -5.84 15.01 3.66
N ARG A 107 -6.68 14.75 2.64
CA ARG A 107 -8.15 14.78 2.79
C ARG A 107 -8.63 13.62 3.63
N ILE A 108 -9.45 13.91 4.64
CA ILE A 108 -10.08 12.89 5.48
C ILE A 108 -11.26 12.29 4.73
N PHE A 109 -11.36 10.96 4.72
CA PHE A 109 -12.49 10.21 4.21
C PHE A 109 -12.91 9.10 5.17
N ARG A 110 -14.14 8.58 5.00
CA ARG A 110 -14.65 7.47 5.81
C ARG A 110 -14.50 6.15 5.07
N MET A 111 -13.50 5.37 5.49
CA MET A 111 -13.28 4.02 4.98
C MET A 111 -14.36 3.07 5.50
N VAL A 112 -15.00 2.31 4.60
CA VAL A 112 -16.10 1.39 4.93
C VAL A 112 -15.60 -0.04 4.94
N LYS A 113 -15.92 -0.79 6.02
CA LYS A 113 -15.65 -2.23 6.16
C LYS A 113 -16.89 -2.96 6.66
N PHE A 114 -16.95 -4.27 6.51
CA PHE A 114 -17.85 -5.08 7.33
C PHE A 114 -17.34 -5.10 8.76
N ARG A 115 -18.26 -5.05 9.73
CA ARG A 115 -17.91 -5.12 11.13
C ARG A 115 -17.39 -6.51 11.47
N SER A 116 -16.15 -6.58 11.94
CA SER A 116 -15.47 -7.80 12.38
C SER A 116 -15.15 -7.82 13.88
N MET A 117 -15.52 -6.75 14.62
CA MET A 117 -15.29 -6.58 16.04
C MET A 117 -16.57 -6.20 16.77
N GLY A 118 -16.58 -6.39 18.10
CA GLY A 118 -17.65 -5.92 18.99
C GLY A 118 -17.82 -4.40 18.94
N MET A 119 -18.99 -3.91 19.35
CA MET A 119 -19.29 -2.47 19.37
C MET A 119 -18.44 -1.69 20.38
N ASP A 120 -17.94 -2.35 21.42
CA ASP A 120 -17.07 -1.83 22.47
C ASP A 120 -15.56 -1.88 22.11
N ALA A 121 -15.23 -2.33 20.90
CA ALA A 121 -13.85 -2.61 20.47
C ALA A 121 -12.92 -1.39 20.58
N GLU A 122 -13.41 -0.17 20.28
CA GLU A 122 -12.59 1.04 20.34
C GLU A 122 -12.33 1.45 21.81
N ALA A 123 -13.32 1.35 22.68
CA ALA A 123 -13.13 1.61 24.11
C ALA A 123 -12.12 0.64 24.74
N ARG A 124 -12.20 -0.64 24.39
CA ARG A 124 -11.28 -1.68 24.89
C ARG A 124 -9.87 -1.59 24.30
N LYS A 125 -9.66 -0.82 23.22
CA LYS A 125 -8.34 -0.65 22.62
C LYS A 125 -7.32 -0.04 23.59
N ALA A 126 -7.76 0.94 24.40
CA ALA A 126 -6.90 1.58 25.41
C ALA A 126 -6.44 0.58 26.49
N GLU A 127 -7.32 -0.31 26.92
CA GLU A 127 -7.02 -1.36 27.91
C GLU A 127 -6.04 -2.40 27.37
N LEU A 128 -6.12 -2.69 26.06
CA LEU A 128 -5.27 -3.66 25.40
C LEU A 128 -3.95 -3.06 24.87
N ALA A 129 -3.71 -1.77 25.03
CA ALA A 129 -2.52 -1.09 24.50
C ALA A 129 -1.20 -1.71 25.02
N ALA A 130 -1.18 -2.20 26.27
CA ALA A 130 -0.05 -2.86 26.88
C ALA A 130 0.30 -4.23 26.23
N GLN A 131 -0.65 -4.84 25.51
CA GLN A 131 -0.50 -6.13 24.81
C GLN A 131 -0.27 -5.96 23.31
N ASN A 132 0.14 -4.76 22.88
CA ASN A 132 0.41 -4.48 21.47
C ASN A 132 1.62 -5.26 20.98
N GLU A 133 1.43 -6.13 19.99
CA GLU A 133 2.47 -6.89 19.27
C GLU A 133 2.95 -6.16 18.01
N GLY A 134 2.34 -5.01 17.68
CA GLY A 134 2.70 -4.21 16.51
C GLY A 134 3.97 -3.39 16.73
N SER A 135 4.67 -3.07 15.65
CA SER A 135 5.81 -2.17 15.68
C SER A 135 5.40 -0.72 15.40
N GLY A 136 6.02 0.22 16.10
CA GLY A 136 5.82 1.66 15.89
C GLY A 136 4.37 2.09 16.15
N LEU A 137 3.76 2.78 15.17
CA LEU A 137 2.41 3.35 15.28
C LEU A 137 1.28 2.34 15.05
N LEU A 138 1.60 1.09 14.68
CA LEU A 138 0.60 0.08 14.37
C LEU A 138 0.18 -0.70 15.62
N PHE A 139 -1.13 -0.68 15.92
CA PHE A 139 -1.68 -1.58 16.93
C PHE A 139 -2.03 -2.92 16.28
N LYS A 140 -1.46 -4.00 16.81
CA LYS A 140 -1.64 -5.35 16.31
C LYS A 140 -1.63 -6.36 17.46
N MET A 141 -2.47 -7.38 17.35
CA MET A 141 -2.59 -8.45 18.33
C MET A 141 -3.05 -9.72 17.62
N LYS A 142 -2.29 -10.83 17.74
CA LYS A 142 -2.63 -12.11 17.06
C LYS A 142 -3.95 -12.69 17.54
N ALA A 143 -4.19 -12.70 18.83
CA ALA A 143 -5.42 -13.19 19.46
C ALA A 143 -6.22 -12.01 20.02
N ASP A 144 -6.75 -11.14 19.16
CA ASP A 144 -7.49 -9.95 19.56
C ASP A 144 -8.88 -10.33 20.11
N PRO A 145 -9.15 -10.17 21.43
CA PRO A 145 -10.41 -10.57 22.05
C PRO A 145 -11.62 -9.71 21.62
N ARG A 146 -11.40 -8.65 20.87
CA ARG A 146 -12.44 -7.78 20.32
C ARG A 146 -13.08 -8.36 19.06
N VAL A 147 -12.38 -9.32 18.39
CA VAL A 147 -12.83 -9.93 17.14
C VAL A 147 -13.92 -10.94 17.40
N THR A 148 -15.06 -10.83 16.70
CA THR A 148 -16.17 -11.77 16.79
C THR A 148 -15.85 -13.07 16.02
N ARG A 149 -16.64 -14.13 16.21
CA ARG A 149 -16.42 -15.42 15.49
C ARG A 149 -16.56 -15.25 13.98
N VAL A 150 -17.63 -14.59 13.54
CA VAL A 150 -17.82 -14.25 12.11
C VAL A 150 -16.75 -13.27 11.65
N GLY A 151 -16.37 -12.30 12.51
CA GLY A 151 -15.31 -11.35 12.24
C GLY A 151 -13.95 -12.02 11.98
N ALA A 152 -13.59 -13.05 12.72
CA ALA A 152 -12.38 -13.83 12.50
C ALA A 152 -12.35 -14.50 11.11
N PHE A 153 -13.49 -15.09 10.70
CA PHE A 153 -13.64 -15.65 9.36
C PHE A 153 -13.50 -14.56 8.28
N LEU A 154 -14.20 -13.43 8.43
CA LEU A 154 -14.14 -12.33 7.46
C LEU A 154 -12.71 -11.80 7.31
N ARG A 155 -11.98 -11.61 8.41
CA ARG A 155 -10.59 -11.12 8.42
C ARG A 155 -9.63 -12.12 7.77
N LYS A 156 -9.78 -13.42 8.09
CA LYS A 156 -8.94 -14.49 7.51
C LYS A 156 -8.95 -14.45 5.97
N TYR A 157 -10.11 -14.17 5.37
CA TYR A 157 -10.25 -14.10 3.91
C TYR A 157 -10.32 -12.68 3.36
N SER A 158 -10.02 -11.65 4.19
CA SER A 158 -10.09 -10.22 3.83
C SER A 158 -11.47 -9.79 3.29
N LEU A 159 -12.52 -10.54 3.61
CA LEU A 159 -13.89 -10.23 3.20
C LEU A 159 -14.43 -8.98 3.90
N ASP A 160 -13.92 -8.67 5.10
CA ASP A 160 -14.28 -7.45 5.84
C ASP A 160 -13.90 -6.18 5.07
N GLU A 161 -12.95 -6.24 4.14
CA GLU A 161 -12.49 -5.11 3.36
C GLU A 161 -13.24 -4.88 2.05
N LEU A 162 -14.11 -5.83 1.64
CA LEU A 162 -14.88 -5.72 0.40
C LEU A 162 -15.67 -4.40 0.24
N PRO A 163 -16.31 -3.82 1.29
CA PRO A 163 -17.01 -2.55 1.16
C PRO A 163 -16.11 -1.37 0.74
N GLN A 164 -14.78 -1.47 0.86
CA GLN A 164 -13.85 -0.43 0.41
C GLN A 164 -13.89 -0.21 -1.12
N PHE A 165 -14.38 -1.19 -1.90
CA PHE A 165 -14.62 -0.98 -3.33
C PHE A 165 -15.60 0.17 -3.58
N TRP A 166 -16.51 0.48 -2.63
CA TRP A 166 -17.31 1.71 -2.66
C TRP A 166 -16.43 2.96 -2.55
N ASN A 167 -15.46 2.99 -1.63
CA ASN A 167 -14.53 4.11 -1.51
C ASN A 167 -13.69 4.29 -2.79
N VAL A 168 -13.34 3.19 -3.48
CA VAL A 168 -12.68 3.28 -4.79
C VAL A 168 -13.62 3.88 -5.83
N LEU A 169 -14.87 3.42 -5.90
CA LEU A 169 -15.85 3.89 -6.89
C LEU A 169 -16.12 5.40 -6.74
N VAL A 170 -16.31 5.89 -5.52
CA VAL A 170 -16.54 7.33 -5.26
C VAL A 170 -15.28 8.18 -5.39
N GLY A 171 -14.10 7.55 -5.34
CA GLY A 171 -12.82 8.21 -5.62
C GLY A 171 -11.98 8.60 -4.41
N ASP A 172 -12.35 8.16 -3.21
CA ASP A 172 -11.54 8.33 -1.99
C ASP A 172 -10.28 7.45 -2.02
N MET A 173 -10.40 6.27 -2.63
CA MET A 173 -9.37 5.25 -2.73
C MET A 173 -9.11 4.84 -4.18
N SER A 174 -8.08 4.02 -4.36
CA SER A 174 -7.72 3.29 -5.57
C SER A 174 -7.70 1.80 -5.27
N ILE A 175 -7.71 0.94 -6.29
CA ILE A 175 -7.46 -0.49 -6.10
C ILE A 175 -6.04 -0.70 -5.55
N VAL A 176 -5.05 -0.04 -6.15
CA VAL A 176 -3.63 -0.15 -5.75
C VAL A 176 -3.13 1.20 -5.25
N GLY A 177 -2.51 1.20 -4.07
CA GLY A 177 -1.93 2.38 -3.47
C GLY A 177 -1.34 2.10 -2.08
N PRO A 178 -0.76 3.11 -1.43
CA PRO A 178 -0.33 3.03 -0.04
C PRO A 178 -1.50 2.68 0.90
N ARG A 179 -1.20 2.08 2.04
CA ARG A 179 -2.22 1.84 3.07
C ARG A 179 -2.80 3.17 3.55
N PRO A 180 -4.15 3.32 3.65
CA PRO A 180 -4.77 4.52 4.20
C PRO A 180 -4.40 4.68 5.69
N PRO A 181 -3.64 5.73 6.07
CA PRO A 181 -3.24 5.95 7.45
C PRO A 181 -4.38 6.51 8.30
N LEU A 182 -4.26 6.33 9.61
CA LEU A 182 -5.11 7.02 10.60
C LEU A 182 -4.69 8.50 10.70
N PRO A 183 -5.59 9.43 11.06
CA PRO A 183 -5.22 10.81 11.34
C PRO A 183 -4.12 10.93 12.41
N SER A 184 -4.17 10.11 13.46
CA SER A 184 -3.14 10.06 14.50
C SER A 184 -1.77 9.59 13.99
N GLU A 185 -1.73 8.68 13.00
CA GLU A 185 -0.48 8.24 12.38
C GLU A 185 0.16 9.39 11.59
N VAL A 186 -0.66 10.14 10.83
CA VAL A 186 -0.19 11.26 10.00
C VAL A 186 0.39 12.41 10.84
N MET A 187 -0.14 12.66 12.03
CA MET A 187 0.42 13.66 12.94
C MET A 187 1.86 13.35 13.38
N SER A 188 2.27 12.09 13.30
CA SER A 188 3.63 11.64 13.64
C SER A 188 4.55 11.48 12.42
N TYR A 189 4.09 11.88 11.20
CA TYR A 189 4.90 11.78 10.00
C TYR A 189 5.99 12.86 9.96
N ASP A 190 7.18 12.47 9.54
CA ASP A 190 8.23 13.39 9.13
C ASP A 190 8.07 13.79 7.65
N GLY A 191 8.91 14.75 7.18
CA GLY A 191 8.77 15.35 5.85
C GLY A 191 8.77 14.36 4.69
N THR A 192 9.48 13.23 4.79
CA THR A 192 9.57 12.25 3.70
C THR A 192 8.36 11.33 3.66
N VAL A 193 7.82 10.97 4.81
CA VAL A 193 6.67 10.07 4.94
C VAL A 193 5.39 10.69 4.36
N TYR A 194 5.27 12.02 4.38
CA TYR A 194 4.15 12.74 3.76
C TYR A 194 3.97 12.44 2.26
N ARG A 195 5.01 12.04 1.55
CA ARG A 195 4.93 11.67 0.12
C ARG A 195 3.97 10.52 -0.15
N ARG A 196 3.66 9.68 0.85
CA ARG A 196 2.63 8.64 0.77
C ARG A 196 1.24 9.21 0.46
N LEU A 197 0.99 10.48 0.82
CA LEU A 197 -0.29 11.14 0.62
C LEU A 197 -0.41 11.83 -0.75
N TYR A 198 0.61 11.78 -1.61
CA TYR A 198 0.54 12.36 -2.96
C TYR A 198 -0.33 11.55 -3.93
N ILE A 199 -0.62 10.31 -3.59
CA ILE A 199 -1.47 9.41 -4.38
C ILE A 199 -2.62 8.89 -3.51
N LYS A 200 -3.71 8.45 -4.15
CA LYS A 200 -4.83 7.83 -3.43
C LYS A 200 -4.38 6.56 -2.72
N PRO A 201 -4.82 6.32 -1.47
CA PRO A 201 -4.56 5.07 -0.78
C PRO A 201 -5.26 3.91 -1.49
N GLY A 202 -4.69 2.70 -1.37
CA GLY A 202 -5.17 1.51 -2.03
C GLY A 202 -5.89 0.52 -1.11
N ILE A 203 -6.73 -0.33 -1.71
CA ILE A 203 -7.21 -1.57 -1.07
C ILE A 203 -6.04 -2.54 -0.93
N THR A 204 -5.21 -2.64 -1.97
CA THR A 204 -3.95 -3.38 -1.96
C THR A 204 -2.78 -2.47 -2.32
N GLY A 205 -1.56 -2.94 -2.12
CA GLY A 205 -0.34 -2.20 -2.43
C GLY A 205 0.91 -3.04 -2.23
N LEU A 206 2.07 -2.42 -2.46
CA LEU A 206 3.33 -3.13 -2.46
C LEU A 206 3.63 -3.81 -1.11
N TRP A 207 3.36 -3.14 0.02
CA TRP A 207 3.58 -3.72 1.34
C TRP A 207 2.64 -4.89 1.64
N GLN A 208 1.36 -4.84 1.18
CA GLN A 208 0.40 -5.94 1.38
C GLN A 208 0.80 -7.23 0.67
N VAL A 209 1.53 -7.13 -0.45
CA VAL A 209 1.98 -8.31 -1.20
C VAL A 209 3.42 -8.73 -0.87
N SER A 210 4.14 -7.96 -0.02
CA SER A 210 5.56 -8.20 0.30
C SER A 210 5.81 -8.70 1.74
N GLY A 211 4.77 -9.00 2.53
CA GLY A 211 4.95 -9.50 3.89
C GLY A 211 3.85 -9.10 4.86
N ARG A 212 2.96 -8.17 4.46
CA ARG A 212 1.79 -7.74 5.26
C ARG A 212 2.16 -7.42 6.72
N SER A 213 1.67 -8.28 7.59
CA SER A 213 1.74 -8.15 9.03
C SER A 213 3.13 -8.37 9.63
N ASP A 214 4.05 -8.98 8.89
CA ASP A 214 5.38 -9.32 9.41
C ASP A 214 6.40 -8.18 9.20
N LEU A 215 5.99 -7.15 8.44
CA LEU A 215 6.82 -5.97 8.21
C LEU A 215 6.78 -5.00 9.40
N THR A 216 7.92 -4.40 9.67
CA THR A 216 8.04 -3.27 10.59
C THR A 216 7.36 -2.02 9.99
N TRP A 217 7.14 -1.00 10.84
CA TRP A 217 6.63 0.29 10.37
C TRP A 217 7.52 0.90 9.28
N ASP A 218 8.83 0.94 9.51
CA ASP A 218 9.80 1.55 8.59
C ASP A 218 9.87 0.82 7.24
N GLU A 219 9.80 -0.52 7.26
CA GLU A 219 9.74 -1.33 6.03
C GLU A 219 8.46 -1.06 5.26
N SER A 220 7.32 -0.98 5.94
CA SER A 220 6.03 -0.67 5.32
C SER A 220 6.02 0.72 4.68
N VAL A 221 6.58 1.72 5.37
CA VAL A 221 6.74 3.09 4.85
C VAL A 221 7.66 3.10 3.64
N ARG A 222 8.80 2.40 3.69
CA ARG A 222 9.75 2.32 2.57
C ARG A 222 9.10 1.70 1.33
N LEU A 223 8.33 0.64 1.48
CA LEU A 223 7.61 0.00 0.37
C LEU A 223 6.54 0.92 -0.21
N ASP A 224 5.81 1.65 0.63
CA ASP A 224 4.81 2.61 0.17
C ASP A 224 5.48 3.77 -0.58
N LEU A 225 6.59 4.31 -0.07
CA LEU A 225 7.36 5.36 -0.77
C LEU A 225 7.90 4.87 -2.10
N ARG A 226 8.47 3.65 -2.13
CA ARG A 226 8.94 3.03 -3.36
C ARG A 226 7.82 2.87 -4.38
N TYR A 227 6.61 2.50 -3.96
CA TYR A 227 5.44 2.46 -4.84
C TYR A 227 5.09 3.84 -5.39
N VAL A 228 5.01 4.86 -4.52
CA VAL A 228 4.68 6.24 -4.92
C VAL A 228 5.69 6.78 -5.93
N GLU A 229 6.98 6.57 -5.68
CA GLU A 229 8.05 7.08 -6.53
C GLU A 229 8.18 6.34 -7.86
N ASN A 230 7.83 5.06 -7.90
CA ASN A 230 7.98 4.22 -9.09
C ASN A 230 6.64 3.76 -9.66
N TRP A 231 5.58 4.53 -9.40
CA TRP A 231 4.26 4.18 -9.86
C TRP A 231 4.16 4.05 -11.39
N SER A 232 3.51 3.00 -11.84
CA SER A 232 3.12 2.79 -13.24
C SER A 232 1.88 1.91 -13.32
N VAL A 233 1.09 2.04 -14.39
CA VAL A 233 -0.09 1.20 -14.64
C VAL A 233 0.29 -0.28 -14.70
N THR A 234 1.43 -0.61 -15.31
CA THR A 234 1.93 -2.00 -15.39
C THR A 234 2.21 -2.57 -14.00
N ASN A 235 2.81 -1.77 -13.11
CA ASN A 235 3.06 -2.19 -11.73
C ASN A 235 1.75 -2.42 -10.97
N ASP A 236 0.73 -1.58 -11.19
CA ASP A 236 -0.60 -1.79 -10.61
C ASP A 236 -1.21 -3.12 -11.04
N LEU A 237 -1.17 -3.46 -12.33
CA LEU A 237 -1.68 -4.74 -12.83
C LEU A 237 -0.94 -5.93 -12.21
N LEU A 238 0.38 -5.82 -12.06
CA LEU A 238 1.18 -6.86 -11.40
C LEU A 238 0.79 -7.03 -9.93
N LEU A 239 0.56 -5.92 -9.21
CA LEU A 239 0.15 -5.95 -7.80
C LEU A 239 -1.26 -6.52 -7.63
N ILE A 240 -2.20 -6.21 -8.52
CA ILE A 240 -3.55 -6.80 -8.55
C ILE A 240 -3.43 -8.32 -8.74
N TRP A 241 -2.61 -8.76 -9.70
CA TRP A 241 -2.40 -10.20 -9.95
C TRP A 241 -1.81 -10.92 -8.73
N ARG A 242 -0.79 -10.35 -8.10
CA ARG A 242 -0.19 -10.91 -6.87
C ARG A 242 -1.20 -10.97 -5.73
N THR A 243 -2.03 -9.93 -5.57
CA THR A 243 -3.09 -9.88 -4.55
C THR A 243 -4.10 -11.01 -4.74
N ALA A 244 -4.54 -11.25 -5.99
CA ALA A 244 -5.43 -12.37 -6.30
C ALA A 244 -4.82 -13.72 -5.88
N GLY A 245 -3.52 -13.93 -6.13
CA GLY A 245 -2.80 -15.13 -5.70
C GLY A 245 -2.81 -15.32 -4.18
N ILE A 246 -2.61 -14.24 -3.43
CA ILE A 246 -2.58 -14.26 -1.96
C ILE A 246 -3.97 -14.51 -1.37
N ILE A 247 -5.04 -13.99 -1.98
CA ILE A 247 -6.42 -14.25 -1.53
C ILE A 247 -6.79 -15.73 -1.71
N ILE A 248 -6.34 -16.36 -2.81
CA ILE A 248 -6.60 -17.77 -3.09
C ILE A 248 -5.79 -18.67 -2.14
N ARG A 249 -4.58 -18.27 -1.75
CA ARG A 249 -3.70 -19.00 -0.81
C ARG A 249 -3.30 -18.05 0.32
N PRO A 250 -4.15 -17.89 1.34
CA PRO A 250 -3.89 -16.95 2.43
C PRO A 250 -2.72 -17.44 3.29
N GLU A 251 -1.55 -16.84 3.10
CA GLU A 251 -0.39 -16.95 3.99
C GLU A 251 -0.28 -15.65 4.80
N GLY A 252 -0.09 -15.76 6.12
CA GLY A 252 0.18 -14.61 7.00
C GLY A 252 -1.01 -13.67 7.28
N ALA A 253 -2.25 -14.08 7.09
CA ALA A 253 -3.42 -13.34 7.54
C ALA A 253 -3.78 -13.74 8.99
N TYR A 254 -3.58 -12.82 9.95
CA TYR A 254 -3.99 -12.93 11.34
C TYR A 254 -5.06 -11.90 11.67
#